data_2241c270dca86500dc104994051b6fda
#
_entry.id   2241c270dca86500dc104994051b6fda
#
_cell.length_a   1.000
_cell.length_b   1.000
_cell.length_c   1.000
_cell.angle_alpha   90.00
_cell.angle_beta   90.00
_cell.angle_gamma   90.00
#
_symmetry.space_group_name_H-M   'P 1'
#
loop_
_entity.id
_entity.type
_entity.pdbx_description
1 polymer ?
#
loop_
_entity_poly.entity_id
_entity_poly.type
_entity_poly.pdbx_seq_one_letter_code
_entity_poly.pdbx_strand_id
1 'polypeptide(L)'
;MLLEFDSMTGQEMRRMVQEIYTEGNRENARWRNPGVEDLTEAIREEEGFFVEFLEKFMADERNRYYILKVDGQWVSALRLTKLDNFYYLEALETAEAHRQKGYGSKLIGEVISALRQHGPVTIRSSVHKKNAPSLATHKKCGFVIDGENGMNYLNGERYENSYGMLYTEESVTI
;
A
#
# COMPACT_ATOMS: atom_id res chain seq x y z
N MET A 1 7.02 6.69 13.82
CA MET A 1 5.69 7.17 14.25
C MET A 1 4.70 6.85 13.14
N LEU A 2 3.62 6.16 13.48
CA LEU A 2 2.50 5.90 12.57
C LEU A 2 1.64 7.17 12.44
N LEU A 3 1.30 7.52 11.22
CA LEU A 3 0.28 8.52 10.89
C LEU A 3 -0.90 7.81 10.25
N GLU A 4 -2.10 8.13 10.68
CA GLU A 4 -3.35 7.65 10.10
C GLU A 4 -4.10 8.83 9.51
N PHE A 5 -4.58 8.67 8.27
CA PHE A 5 -5.35 9.67 7.55
C PHE A 5 -6.72 9.10 7.16
N ASP A 6 -7.77 9.70 7.64
CA ASP A 6 -9.16 9.53 7.15
C ASP A 6 -9.54 10.57 6.10
N SER A 7 -8.73 11.62 5.99
CA SER A 7 -8.76 12.66 4.98
C SER A 7 -7.36 13.20 4.76
N MET A 8 -7.07 13.71 3.59
CA MET A 8 -5.78 14.31 3.24
C MET A 8 -6.00 15.62 2.49
N THR A 9 -5.20 16.61 2.82
CA THR A 9 -5.11 17.85 2.02
C THR A 9 -4.39 17.58 0.70
N GLY A 10 -4.62 18.40 -0.31
CA GLY A 10 -3.91 18.27 -1.58
C GLY A 10 -2.38 18.39 -1.44
N GLN A 11 -1.89 19.12 -0.41
CA GLN A 11 -0.46 19.20 -0.11
C GLN A 11 0.08 17.88 0.45
N GLU A 12 -0.66 17.22 1.36
CA GLU A 12 -0.29 15.92 1.92
C GLU A 12 -0.32 14.82 0.85
N MET A 13 -1.33 14.82 -0.02
CA MET A 13 -1.40 13.89 -1.14
C MET A 13 -0.17 14.03 -2.06
N ARG A 14 0.16 15.24 -2.49
CA ARG A 14 1.34 15.50 -3.32
C ARG A 14 2.63 15.10 -2.61
N ARG A 15 2.76 15.41 -1.34
CA ARG A 15 3.91 15.02 -0.53
C ARG A 15 4.10 13.50 -0.54
N MET A 16 3.02 12.75 -0.24
CA MET A 16 3.07 11.28 -0.22
C MET A 16 3.46 10.70 -1.58
N VAL A 17 2.84 11.19 -2.66
CA VAL A 17 3.11 10.75 -4.03
C VAL A 17 4.57 11.00 -4.41
N GLN A 18 5.13 12.15 -4.04
CA GLN A 18 6.49 12.55 -4.37
C GLN A 18 7.57 11.98 -3.45
N GLU A 19 7.27 11.70 -2.17
CA GLU A 19 8.25 11.14 -1.25
C GLU A 19 8.29 9.59 -1.27
N ILE A 20 7.15 8.93 -1.51
CA ILE A 20 7.03 7.47 -1.36
C ILE A 20 6.87 6.75 -2.70
N TYR A 21 6.01 7.24 -3.59
CA TYR A 21 5.61 6.53 -4.82
C TYR A 21 6.41 6.94 -6.07
N THR A 22 7.58 7.54 -5.91
CA THR A 22 8.42 8.06 -7.01
C THR A 22 8.80 7.02 -8.04
N GLU A 23 9.16 5.81 -7.61
CA GLU A 23 9.58 4.75 -8.53
C GLU A 23 8.40 4.28 -9.38
N GLY A 24 7.25 3.99 -8.76
CA GLY A 24 6.04 3.59 -9.47
C GLY A 24 5.61 4.63 -10.51
N ASN A 25 5.63 5.91 -10.15
CA ASN A 25 5.32 7.00 -11.09
C ASN A 25 6.31 7.04 -12.26
N ARG A 26 7.60 6.84 -11.99
CA ARG A 26 8.66 6.79 -13.02
C ARG A 26 8.47 5.58 -13.94
N GLU A 27 8.15 4.41 -13.40
CA GLU A 27 7.88 3.20 -14.18
C GLU A 27 6.65 3.36 -15.06
N ASN A 28 5.55 3.90 -14.53
CA ASN A 28 4.34 4.18 -15.28
C ASN A 28 4.59 5.19 -16.41
N ALA A 29 5.31 6.28 -16.12
CA ALA A 29 5.68 7.28 -17.12
C ALA A 29 6.51 6.66 -18.26
N ARG A 30 7.47 5.80 -17.93
CA ARG A 30 8.28 5.08 -18.92
C ARG A 30 7.46 4.11 -19.78
N TRP A 31 6.55 3.39 -19.14
CA TRP A 31 5.68 2.44 -19.83
C TRP A 31 4.73 3.12 -20.81
N ARG A 32 4.17 4.28 -20.42
CA ARG A 32 3.25 5.04 -21.28
C ARG A 32 3.95 5.82 -22.39
N ASN A 33 5.24 6.11 -22.24
CA ASN A 33 6.02 6.92 -23.17
C ASN A 33 7.28 6.17 -23.65
N PRO A 34 7.13 5.05 -24.38
CA PRO A 34 8.28 4.26 -24.81
C PRO A 34 9.17 5.06 -25.77
N GLY A 35 10.50 5.04 -25.51
CA GLY A 35 11.49 5.74 -26.33
C GLY A 35 11.67 7.22 -26.02
N VAL A 36 10.95 7.79 -25.07
CA VAL A 36 11.18 9.15 -24.57
C VAL A 36 12.31 9.15 -23.55
N GLU A 37 13.36 9.94 -23.77
CA GLU A 37 14.52 10.02 -22.87
C GLU A 37 14.23 10.88 -21.65
N ASP A 38 13.66 12.08 -21.84
CA ASP A 38 13.26 12.98 -20.75
C ASP A 38 11.82 12.73 -20.32
N LEU A 39 11.66 12.07 -19.18
CA LEU A 39 10.37 11.72 -18.63
C LEU A 39 9.81 12.74 -17.61
N THR A 40 10.45 13.89 -17.45
CA THR A 40 10.09 14.87 -16.40
C THR A 40 8.61 15.26 -16.45
N GLU A 41 8.09 15.57 -17.63
CA GLU A 41 6.67 15.95 -17.78
C GLU A 41 5.74 14.76 -17.60
N ALA A 42 6.09 13.60 -18.17
CA ALA A 42 5.31 12.37 -18.02
C ALA A 42 5.21 11.92 -16.54
N ILE A 43 6.28 12.10 -15.76
CA ILE A 43 6.25 11.82 -14.31
C ILE A 43 5.28 12.77 -13.59
N ARG A 44 5.27 14.06 -13.93
CA ARG A 44 4.30 15.01 -13.35
C ARG A 44 2.85 14.66 -13.68
N GLU A 45 2.60 14.18 -14.89
CA GLU A 45 1.27 13.68 -15.27
C GLU A 45 0.87 12.48 -14.42
N GLU A 46 1.76 11.49 -14.23
CA GLU A 46 1.48 10.33 -13.37
C GLU A 46 1.23 10.75 -11.90
N GLU A 47 2.00 11.70 -11.37
CA GLU A 47 1.76 12.28 -10.05
C GLU A 47 0.38 12.94 -9.97
N GLY A 48 -0.02 13.67 -11.00
CA GLY A 48 -1.34 14.29 -11.13
C GLY A 48 -2.47 13.27 -11.12
N PHE A 49 -2.38 12.22 -11.93
CA PHE A 49 -3.35 11.11 -11.95
C PHE A 49 -3.44 10.41 -10.59
N PHE A 50 -2.31 10.24 -9.92
CA PHE A 50 -2.32 9.63 -8.60
C PHE A 50 -3.02 10.53 -7.56
N VAL A 51 -2.79 11.85 -7.58
CA VAL A 51 -3.51 12.79 -6.70
C VAL A 51 -5.01 12.76 -6.98
N GLU A 52 -5.45 12.78 -8.24
CA GLU A 52 -6.87 12.65 -8.59
C GLU A 52 -7.49 11.35 -8.09
N PHE A 53 -6.74 10.23 -8.19
CA PHE A 53 -7.16 8.96 -7.60
C PHE A 53 -7.32 9.08 -6.08
N LEU A 54 -6.35 9.72 -5.38
CA LEU A 54 -6.37 9.89 -3.94
C LEU A 54 -7.56 10.72 -3.47
N GLU A 55 -7.89 11.79 -4.18
CA GLU A 55 -9.08 12.61 -3.89
C GLU A 55 -10.37 11.77 -3.88
N LYS A 56 -10.52 10.90 -4.89
CA LYS A 56 -11.67 9.99 -4.98
C LYS A 56 -11.62 8.90 -3.91
N PHE A 57 -10.44 8.32 -3.68
CA PHE A 57 -10.25 7.27 -2.68
C PHE A 57 -10.54 7.78 -1.27
N MET A 58 -10.03 8.94 -0.90
CA MET A 58 -10.21 9.52 0.44
C MET A 58 -11.61 10.10 0.68
N ALA A 59 -12.43 10.24 -0.37
CA ALA A 59 -13.83 10.63 -0.22
C ALA A 59 -14.74 9.53 0.36
N ASP A 60 -14.30 8.27 0.33
CA ASP A 60 -15.02 7.15 0.92
C ASP A 60 -14.58 6.95 2.38
N GLU A 61 -15.52 7.07 3.33
CA GLU A 61 -15.26 6.97 4.77
C GLU A 61 -14.70 5.62 5.25
N ARG A 62 -14.80 4.58 4.42
CA ARG A 62 -14.21 3.26 4.70
C ARG A 62 -12.70 3.22 4.47
N ASN A 63 -12.16 4.22 3.78
CA ASN A 63 -10.78 4.26 3.34
C ASN A 63 -9.88 5.00 4.32
N ARG A 64 -8.67 4.50 4.49
CA ARG A 64 -7.61 5.11 5.30
C ARG A 64 -6.28 4.98 4.58
N TYR A 65 -5.44 5.98 4.74
CA TYR A 65 -4.02 5.89 4.43
C TYR A 65 -3.21 5.86 5.71
N TYR A 66 -2.22 4.99 5.76
CA TYR A 66 -1.27 4.88 6.86
C TYR A 66 0.12 5.19 6.35
N ILE A 67 0.84 6.04 7.06
CA ILE A 67 2.18 6.47 6.70
C ILE A 67 3.11 6.27 7.90
N LEU A 68 4.26 5.65 7.65
CA LEU A 68 5.34 5.58 8.62
C LEU A 68 6.24 6.80 8.45
N LYS A 69 6.36 7.59 9.53
CA LYS A 69 7.26 8.74 9.61
C LYS A 69 8.48 8.39 10.46
N VAL A 70 9.69 8.61 9.92
CA VAL A 70 10.98 8.38 10.58
C VAL A 70 11.84 9.63 10.38
N ASP A 71 12.37 10.20 11.46
CA ASP A 71 13.23 11.39 11.43
C ASP A 71 12.67 12.54 10.58
N GLY A 72 11.36 12.78 10.71
CA GLY A 72 10.67 13.84 9.98
C GLY A 72 10.24 13.48 8.56
N GLN A 73 10.76 12.40 7.98
CA GLN A 73 10.48 11.96 6.60
C GLN A 73 9.36 10.92 6.56
N TRP A 74 8.58 10.93 5.49
CA TRP A 74 7.62 9.90 5.17
C TRP A 74 8.30 8.78 4.40
N VAL A 75 8.44 7.60 4.99
CA VAL A 75 9.30 6.55 4.45
C VAL A 75 8.55 5.34 3.87
N SER A 76 7.34 5.09 4.33
CA SER A 76 6.52 3.99 3.83
C SER A 76 5.04 4.31 3.99
N ALA A 77 4.20 3.83 3.09
CA ALA A 77 2.77 4.02 3.12
C ALA A 77 2.03 2.74 2.71
N LEU A 78 0.80 2.62 3.16
CA LEU A 78 -0.18 1.66 2.67
C LEU A 78 -1.58 2.25 2.79
N ARG A 79 -2.52 1.71 2.01
CA ARG A 79 -3.93 2.04 2.15
C ARG A 79 -4.75 0.84 2.60
N LEU A 80 -5.77 1.11 3.39
CA LEU A 80 -6.77 0.14 3.83
C LEU A 80 -8.17 0.60 3.46
N THR A 81 -8.97 -0.35 3.00
CA THR A 81 -10.41 -0.20 2.90
C THR A 81 -11.07 -1.14 3.92
N LYS A 82 -11.92 -0.60 4.78
CA LYS A 82 -12.72 -1.41 5.71
C LYS A 82 -13.89 -2.01 4.95
N LEU A 83 -13.95 -3.34 4.87
CA LEU A 83 -15.07 -4.12 4.35
C LEU A 83 -15.83 -4.77 5.51
N ASP A 84 -16.94 -5.44 5.23
CA ASP A 84 -17.85 -5.94 6.28
C ASP A 84 -17.14 -6.81 7.33
N ASN A 85 -16.27 -7.73 6.88
CA ASN A 85 -15.66 -8.73 7.75
C ASN A 85 -14.11 -8.69 7.77
N PHE A 86 -13.48 -7.79 7.02
CA PHE A 86 -12.02 -7.69 6.93
C PHE A 86 -11.58 -6.32 6.41
N TYR A 87 -10.29 -6.05 6.53
CA TYR A 87 -9.63 -4.90 5.89
C TYR A 87 -8.92 -5.35 4.62
N TYR A 88 -9.07 -4.58 3.55
CA TYR A 88 -8.32 -4.80 2.31
C TYR A 88 -7.11 -3.88 2.27
N LEU A 89 -5.90 -4.49 2.30
CA LEU A 89 -4.63 -3.79 2.24
C LEU A 89 -4.11 -3.74 0.82
N GLU A 90 -3.80 -2.52 0.37
CA GLU A 90 -3.25 -2.26 -0.95
C GLU A 90 -2.10 -1.23 -0.90
N ALA A 91 -1.39 -1.12 -2.01
CA ALA A 91 -0.39 -0.08 -2.27
C ALA A 91 0.66 0.09 -1.16
N LEU A 92 1.08 -1.03 -0.53
CA LEU A 92 2.23 -0.99 0.36
C LEU A 92 3.47 -0.59 -0.44
N GLU A 93 4.05 0.54 -0.11
CA GLU A 93 5.26 1.04 -0.75
C GLU A 93 6.22 1.61 0.30
N THR A 94 7.50 1.41 0.09
CA THR A 94 8.58 2.06 0.85
C THR A 94 9.42 2.87 -0.12
N ALA A 95 9.62 4.14 0.20
CA ALA A 95 10.45 5.03 -0.60
C ALA A 95 11.81 4.40 -0.92
N GLU A 96 12.28 4.53 -2.15
CA GLU A 96 13.45 3.83 -2.70
C GLU A 96 14.69 3.97 -1.80
N ALA A 97 14.97 5.19 -1.31
CA ALA A 97 16.11 5.47 -0.42
C ALA A 97 15.97 4.84 0.99
N HIS A 98 14.80 4.32 1.33
CA HIS A 98 14.48 3.76 2.64
C HIS A 98 14.21 2.26 2.62
N ARG A 99 14.37 1.59 1.47
CA ARG A 99 14.17 0.15 1.33
C ARG A 99 15.22 -0.66 2.09
N GLN A 100 14.93 -1.94 2.31
CA GLN A 100 15.80 -2.90 3.02
C GLN A 100 16.11 -2.54 4.48
N LYS A 101 15.38 -1.58 5.06
CA LYS A 101 15.48 -1.17 6.48
C LYS A 101 14.33 -1.70 7.34
N GLY A 102 13.47 -2.55 6.78
CA GLY A 102 12.34 -3.15 7.51
C GLY A 102 11.12 -2.22 7.71
N TYR A 103 11.08 -1.06 7.06
CA TYR A 103 10.00 -0.09 7.28
C TYR A 103 8.63 -0.57 6.78
N GLY A 104 8.57 -1.34 5.70
CA GLY A 104 7.30 -1.95 5.26
C GLY A 104 6.72 -2.91 6.31
N SER A 105 7.55 -3.80 6.88
CA SER A 105 7.12 -4.70 7.95
C SER A 105 6.75 -3.93 9.21
N LYS A 106 7.50 -2.89 9.56
CA LYS A 106 7.18 -2.03 10.70
C LYS A 106 5.84 -1.33 10.52
N LEU A 107 5.58 -0.78 9.33
CA LEU A 107 4.31 -0.12 9.03
C LEU A 107 3.14 -1.09 9.18
N ILE A 108 3.19 -2.26 8.54
CA ILE A 108 2.14 -3.27 8.68
C ILE A 108 1.92 -3.65 10.15
N GLY A 109 2.99 -3.90 10.91
CA GLY A 109 2.90 -4.27 12.33
C GLY A 109 2.27 -3.19 13.20
N GLU A 110 2.61 -1.91 12.98
CA GLU A 110 2.00 -0.78 13.70
C GLU A 110 0.53 -0.62 13.33
N VAL A 111 0.16 -0.80 12.05
CA VAL A 111 -1.25 -0.78 11.60
C VAL A 111 -2.05 -1.91 12.24
N ILE A 112 -1.56 -3.15 12.21
CA ILE A 112 -2.21 -4.27 12.89
C ILE A 112 -2.41 -3.97 14.38
N SER A 113 -1.39 -3.42 15.04
CA SER A 113 -1.46 -3.08 16.47
C SER A 113 -2.51 -2.00 16.76
N ALA A 114 -2.64 -1.01 15.89
CA ALA A 114 -3.68 0.02 15.99
C ALA A 114 -5.08 -0.55 15.80
N LEU A 115 -5.28 -1.39 14.78
CA LEU A 115 -6.57 -2.01 14.49
C LEU A 115 -7.04 -2.94 15.62
N ARG A 116 -6.13 -3.68 16.25
CA ARG A 116 -6.40 -4.59 17.38
C ARG A 116 -7.06 -3.91 18.57
N GLN A 117 -6.83 -2.62 18.76
CA GLN A 117 -7.48 -1.86 19.84
C GLN A 117 -9.00 -1.79 19.67
N HIS A 118 -9.51 -2.08 18.47
CA HIS A 118 -10.94 -2.04 18.14
C HIS A 118 -11.57 -3.43 17.99
N GLY A 119 -10.81 -4.50 18.23
CA GLY A 119 -11.26 -5.89 18.15
C GLY A 119 -10.41 -6.79 17.28
N PRO A 120 -10.86 -8.03 17.02
CA PRO A 120 -10.15 -8.99 16.18
C PRO A 120 -9.91 -8.47 14.76
N VAL A 121 -8.72 -8.71 14.24
CA VAL A 121 -8.28 -8.17 12.94
C VAL A 121 -8.16 -9.28 11.91
N THR A 122 -8.80 -9.09 10.78
CA THR A 122 -8.58 -9.86 9.55
C THR A 122 -8.19 -8.90 8.43
N ILE A 123 -7.08 -9.18 7.75
CA ILE A 123 -6.60 -8.37 6.62
C ILE A 123 -6.38 -9.27 5.42
N ARG A 124 -6.89 -8.85 4.27
CA ARG A 124 -6.60 -9.48 2.97
C ARG A 124 -5.77 -8.54 2.11
N SER A 125 -4.93 -9.12 1.28
CA SER A 125 -4.10 -8.39 0.31
C SER A 125 -3.87 -9.26 -0.92
N SER A 126 -3.43 -8.64 -2.00
CA SER A 126 -2.99 -9.35 -3.21
C SER A 126 -1.56 -8.91 -3.53
N VAL A 127 -0.66 -9.87 -3.65
CA VAL A 127 0.76 -9.60 -3.90
C VAL A 127 1.21 -10.33 -5.16
N HIS A 128 1.80 -9.58 -6.10
CA HIS A 128 2.30 -10.15 -7.34
C HIS A 128 3.31 -11.28 -7.08
N LYS A 129 3.16 -12.43 -7.75
CA LYS A 129 3.96 -13.65 -7.54
C LYS A 129 5.47 -13.45 -7.70
N LYS A 130 5.87 -12.49 -8.54
CA LYS A 130 7.28 -12.12 -8.76
C LYS A 130 7.80 -11.05 -7.80
N ASN A 131 6.93 -10.47 -6.94
CA ASN A 131 7.35 -9.44 -5.98
C ASN A 131 7.85 -10.11 -4.68
N ALA A 132 9.03 -10.72 -4.74
CA ALA A 132 9.63 -11.42 -3.62
C ALA A 132 9.79 -10.53 -2.35
N PRO A 133 10.22 -9.25 -2.45
CA PRO A 133 10.29 -8.38 -1.27
C PRO A 133 8.95 -8.17 -0.59
N SER A 134 7.88 -7.93 -1.35
CA SER A 134 6.53 -7.74 -0.78
C SER A 134 6.01 -9.03 -0.14
N LEU A 135 6.20 -10.18 -0.82
CA LEU A 135 5.82 -11.48 -0.25
C LEU A 135 6.55 -11.75 1.07
N ALA A 136 7.85 -11.49 1.14
CA ALA A 136 8.63 -11.65 2.37
C ALA A 136 8.15 -10.71 3.49
N THR A 137 7.84 -9.46 3.15
CA THR A 137 7.31 -8.46 4.09
C THR A 137 5.98 -8.91 4.69
N HIS A 138 5.03 -9.34 3.85
CA HIS A 138 3.73 -9.85 4.31
C HIS A 138 3.89 -11.09 5.21
N LYS A 139 4.68 -12.08 4.78
CA LYS A 139 4.93 -13.28 5.58
C LYS A 139 5.57 -12.97 6.93
N LYS A 140 6.52 -12.05 6.98
CA LYS A 140 7.15 -11.58 8.23
C LYS A 140 6.13 -10.97 9.20
N CYS A 141 5.06 -10.38 8.69
CA CYS A 141 3.99 -9.78 9.48
C CYS A 141 2.86 -10.78 9.82
N GLY A 142 3.03 -12.07 9.53
CA GLY A 142 2.07 -13.11 9.86
C GLY A 142 1.03 -13.40 8.79
N PHE A 143 1.16 -12.84 7.59
CA PHE A 143 0.30 -13.22 6.46
C PHE A 143 0.69 -14.59 5.92
N VAL A 144 -0.32 -15.33 5.51
CA VAL A 144 -0.18 -16.61 4.80
C VAL A 144 -0.75 -16.46 3.38
N ILE A 145 -0.26 -17.27 2.45
CA ILE A 145 -0.90 -17.41 1.13
C ILE A 145 -2.17 -18.23 1.33
N ASP A 146 -3.33 -17.64 1.03
CA ASP A 146 -4.64 -18.31 1.12
C ASP A 146 -5.30 -18.53 -0.25
N GLY A 147 -4.67 -18.09 -1.33
CA GLY A 147 -5.16 -18.29 -2.69
C GLY A 147 -4.07 -18.21 -3.75
N GLU A 148 -4.16 -19.11 -4.74
CA GLU A 148 -3.29 -19.12 -5.92
C GLU A 148 -3.47 -17.88 -6.81
N ASN A 149 -4.60 -17.20 -6.68
CA ASN A 149 -4.89 -15.95 -7.36
C ASN A 149 -5.29 -14.88 -6.37
N GLY A 150 -4.77 -13.68 -6.58
CA GLY A 150 -5.21 -12.50 -5.86
C GLY A 150 -6.56 -11.99 -6.36
N MET A 151 -7.12 -11.03 -5.66
CA MET A 151 -8.39 -10.40 -6.00
C MET A 151 -8.36 -8.91 -5.64
N ASN A 152 -8.99 -8.10 -6.47
CA ASN A 152 -9.41 -6.77 -6.06
C ASN A 152 -10.76 -6.90 -5.35
N TYR A 153 -10.77 -6.75 -4.04
CA TYR A 153 -11.98 -6.91 -3.23
C TYR A 153 -12.97 -5.75 -3.35
N LEU A 154 -12.62 -4.68 -4.09
CA LEU A 154 -13.50 -3.54 -4.33
C LEU A 154 -14.39 -3.75 -5.57
N ASN A 155 -13.90 -4.47 -6.57
CA ASN A 155 -14.62 -4.71 -7.83
C ASN A 155 -14.75 -6.18 -8.23
N GLY A 156 -14.14 -7.11 -7.47
CA GLY A 156 -14.16 -8.55 -7.73
C GLY A 156 -13.22 -9.02 -8.85
N GLU A 157 -12.36 -8.15 -9.38
CA GLU A 157 -11.38 -8.53 -10.41
C GLU A 157 -10.37 -9.53 -9.87
N ARG A 158 -10.13 -10.60 -10.64
CA ARG A 158 -9.17 -11.64 -10.26
C ARG A 158 -7.80 -11.35 -10.87
N TYR A 159 -6.76 -11.51 -10.04
CA TYR A 159 -5.37 -11.30 -10.42
C TYR A 159 -4.61 -12.63 -10.51
N GLU A 160 -4.50 -13.22 -11.71
CA GLU A 160 -3.86 -14.52 -11.92
C GLU A 160 -2.35 -14.50 -11.62
N ASN A 161 -1.70 -13.35 -11.76
CA ASN A 161 -0.28 -13.15 -11.51
C ASN A 161 0.04 -12.76 -10.05
N SER A 162 -0.95 -12.79 -9.16
CA SER A 162 -0.79 -12.46 -7.74
C SER A 162 -1.28 -13.59 -6.85
N TYR A 163 -0.68 -13.73 -5.67
CA TYR A 163 -1.24 -14.56 -4.60
C TYR A 163 -2.26 -13.77 -3.79
N GLY A 164 -3.32 -14.44 -3.32
CA GLY A 164 -4.11 -13.97 -2.19
C GLY A 164 -3.33 -14.13 -0.90
N MET A 165 -3.29 -13.09 -0.08
CA MET A 165 -2.62 -13.08 1.21
C MET A 165 -3.64 -12.80 2.31
N LEU A 166 -3.56 -13.54 3.41
CA LEU A 166 -4.46 -13.44 4.55
C LEU A 166 -3.69 -13.30 5.85
N TYR A 167 -4.07 -12.34 6.66
CA TYR A 167 -3.73 -12.21 8.06
C TYR A 167 -4.99 -12.37 8.91
N THR A 168 -4.93 -13.23 9.93
CA THR A 168 -5.97 -13.37 10.98
C THR A 168 -5.29 -13.54 12.32
N GLU A 169 -5.96 -13.15 13.41
CA GLU A 169 -5.42 -13.36 14.76
C GLU A 169 -5.39 -14.83 15.16
N GLU A 170 -6.25 -15.66 14.60
CA GLU A 170 -6.25 -17.11 14.81
C GLU A 170 -4.99 -17.79 14.26
N SER A 171 -4.29 -17.15 13.32
CA SER A 171 -3.05 -17.66 12.72
C SER A 171 -1.81 -17.46 13.59
N VAL A 172 -1.91 -16.76 14.72
CA VAL A 172 -0.78 -16.40 15.59
C VAL A 172 -0.70 -17.33 16.83
N THR A 173 -1.63 -18.27 16.97
CA THR A 173 -1.63 -19.20 18.10
C THR A 173 -1.00 -20.55 17.68
N ILE A 174 0.31 -20.54 17.40
CA ILE A 174 1.16 -21.73 17.41
C ILE A 174 2.52 -21.34 18.01
#